data_04b31a1c3c2ffbd8adc67366f11fba22
#
_entry.id   04b31a1c3c2ffbd8adc67366f11fba22
#
_cell.length_a   1.000
_cell.length_b   1.000
_cell.length_c   1.000
_cell.angle_alpha   90.00
_cell.angle_beta   90.00
_cell.angle_gamma   90.00
#
_symmetry.space_group_name_H-M   'P 1'
#
loop_
_entity.id
_entity.type
_entity.pdbx_description
1 polymer ?
#
loop_
_entity_poly.entity_id
_entity_poly.type
_entity_poly.pdbx_seq_one_letter_code
_entity_poly.pdbx_strand_id
1 'polypeptide(L)'
;MLFRSALLDAADEYIARNGLSLPEEPEARFFLPDPDCLTQPLTELDLAAAGVSCIIWATGYTTDYRWLKVNAFNEQQRPQHHRGVSSEPGVYFLGLPWLSRRGSTFIWGVWHDAKYIADQIAIQRQYQRYQPSC
;
A
#
# COMPACT_ATOMS: atom_id res chain seq x y z
N MET A 1 2.54 -16.42 -9.76
CA MET A 1 2.89 -17.76 -9.21
C MET A 1 3.95 -17.71 -8.11
N LEU A 2 5.14 -17.17 -8.34
CA LEU A 2 6.28 -17.18 -7.38
C LEU A 2 5.95 -16.65 -5.97
N PHE A 3 5.16 -15.59 -5.83
CA PHE A 3 4.86 -14.98 -4.52
C PHE A 3 4.01 -15.87 -3.62
N ARG A 4 3.00 -16.56 -4.17
CA ARG A 4 2.12 -17.45 -3.38
C ARG A 4 2.89 -18.67 -2.87
N SER A 5 3.72 -19.28 -3.73
CA SER A 5 4.53 -20.42 -3.33
C SER A 5 5.51 -20.05 -2.22
N ALA A 6 6.22 -18.92 -2.36
CA ALA A 6 7.14 -18.43 -1.34
C ALA A 6 6.46 -18.15 0.02
N LEU A 7 5.20 -17.66 0.00
CA LEU A 7 4.44 -17.44 1.22
C LEU A 7 4.05 -18.76 1.91
N LEU A 8 3.63 -19.76 1.14
CA LEU A 8 3.30 -21.09 1.68
C LEU A 8 4.56 -21.78 2.23
N ASP A 9 5.68 -21.68 1.53
CA ASP A 9 6.97 -22.24 1.98
C ASP A 9 7.41 -21.58 3.30
N ALA A 10 7.30 -20.26 3.41
CA ALA A 10 7.63 -19.54 4.64
C ALA A 10 6.70 -19.91 5.81
N ALA A 11 5.42 -20.18 5.53
CA ALA A 11 4.47 -20.66 6.54
C ALA A 11 4.85 -22.06 7.04
N ASP A 12 5.17 -22.98 6.13
CA ASP A 12 5.58 -24.34 6.48
C ASP A 12 6.91 -24.33 7.27
N GLU A 13 7.88 -23.52 6.89
CA GLU A 13 9.11 -23.32 7.65
C GLU A 13 8.84 -22.80 9.08
N TYR A 14 7.91 -21.85 9.22
CA TYR A 14 7.53 -21.33 10.53
C TYR A 14 6.90 -22.42 11.41
N ILE A 15 5.99 -23.22 10.85
CA ILE A 15 5.32 -24.34 11.52
C ILE A 15 6.37 -25.35 12.00
N ALA A 16 7.27 -25.76 11.11
CA ALA A 16 8.33 -26.72 11.41
C ALA A 16 9.28 -26.20 12.51
N ARG A 17 9.71 -24.94 12.39
CA ARG A 17 10.65 -24.30 13.33
C ARG A 17 10.06 -24.19 14.75
N ASN A 18 8.75 -24.01 14.86
CA ASN A 18 8.07 -23.85 16.14
C ASN A 18 7.44 -25.16 16.66
N GLY A 19 7.63 -26.28 15.96
CA GLY A 19 7.09 -27.58 16.34
C GLY A 19 5.55 -27.60 16.44
N LEU A 20 4.87 -26.81 15.60
CA LEU A 20 3.43 -26.71 15.60
C LEU A 20 2.82 -27.93 14.90
N SER A 21 1.83 -28.56 15.52
CA SER A 21 1.03 -29.62 14.89
C SER A 21 -0.25 -29.01 14.36
N LEU A 22 -0.23 -28.58 13.09
CA LEU A 22 -1.40 -28.04 12.41
C LEU A 22 -1.88 -29.01 11.34
N PRO A 23 -3.18 -28.99 10.99
CA PRO A 23 -3.70 -29.83 9.92
C PRO A 23 -3.04 -29.44 8.59
N GLU A 24 -2.65 -30.44 7.83
CA GLU A 24 -2.13 -30.26 6.48
C GLU A 24 -3.26 -29.96 5.50
N GLU A 25 -3.01 -29.07 4.56
CA GLU A 25 -3.95 -28.66 3.51
C GLU A 25 -3.29 -28.82 2.13
N PRO A 26 -3.16 -30.07 1.62
CA PRO A 26 -2.46 -30.37 0.38
C PRO A 26 -3.02 -29.61 -0.83
N GLU A 27 -4.34 -29.34 -0.82
CA GLU A 27 -5.03 -28.63 -1.89
C GLU A 27 -4.57 -27.17 -2.01
N ALA A 28 -4.02 -26.57 -0.93
CA ALA A 28 -3.48 -25.21 -0.97
C ALA A 28 -2.33 -25.04 -1.95
N ARG A 29 -1.62 -26.13 -2.29
CA ARG A 29 -0.53 -26.16 -3.27
C ARG A 29 -0.99 -26.52 -4.68
N PHE A 30 -2.28 -26.83 -4.85
CA PHE A 30 -2.81 -27.08 -6.18
C PHE A 30 -3.03 -25.77 -6.93
N PHE A 31 -2.38 -25.65 -8.07
CA PHE A 31 -2.54 -24.51 -8.97
C PHE A 31 -3.33 -24.94 -10.19
N LEU A 32 -4.45 -24.26 -10.43
CA LEU A 32 -5.15 -24.40 -11.70
C LEU A 32 -4.25 -23.93 -12.85
N PRO A 33 -4.35 -24.51 -14.02
CA PRO A 33 -3.66 -24.02 -15.21
C PRO A 33 -4.03 -22.56 -15.47
N ASP A 34 -3.11 -21.81 -16.05
CA ASP A 34 -3.37 -20.43 -16.43
C ASP A 34 -4.57 -20.38 -17.40
N PRO A 35 -5.52 -19.47 -17.19
CA PRO A 35 -6.67 -19.32 -18.09
C PRO A 35 -6.23 -18.81 -19.47
N ASP A 36 -7.04 -19.08 -20.48
CA ASP A 36 -6.76 -18.71 -21.89
C ASP A 36 -6.43 -17.22 -22.06
N CYS A 37 -7.02 -16.35 -21.26
CA CYS A 37 -6.73 -14.92 -21.31
C CYS A 37 -5.29 -14.55 -20.94
N LEU A 38 -4.54 -15.43 -20.25
CA LEU A 38 -3.11 -15.26 -19.97
C LEU A 38 -2.23 -15.93 -21.01
N THR A 39 -2.65 -17.08 -21.54
CA THR A 39 -1.87 -17.86 -22.51
C THR A 39 -2.08 -17.36 -23.94
N GLN A 40 -3.26 -16.84 -24.24
CA GLN A 40 -3.65 -16.27 -25.52
C GLN A 40 -4.37 -14.93 -25.33
N PRO A 41 -3.65 -13.87 -24.90
CA PRO A 41 -4.28 -12.61 -24.61
C PRO A 41 -4.89 -11.97 -25.86
N LEU A 42 -6.14 -11.51 -25.76
CA LEU A 42 -6.77 -10.71 -26.77
C LEU A 42 -6.16 -9.31 -26.74
N THR A 43 -5.33 -8.96 -27.72
CA THR A 43 -4.62 -7.67 -27.76
C THR A 43 -5.40 -6.58 -28.50
N GLU A 44 -6.32 -6.97 -29.36
CA GLU A 44 -7.19 -6.08 -30.12
C GLU A 44 -8.62 -6.59 -30.11
N LEU A 45 -9.59 -5.68 -29.98
CA LEU A 45 -11.01 -5.99 -30.00
C LEU A 45 -11.77 -4.95 -30.84
N ASP A 46 -12.43 -5.41 -31.90
CA ASP A 46 -13.42 -4.59 -32.60
C ASP A 46 -14.69 -4.50 -31.75
N LEU A 47 -14.90 -3.33 -31.15
CA LEU A 47 -16.02 -3.10 -30.24
C LEU A 47 -17.39 -3.19 -30.95
N ALA A 48 -17.45 -2.74 -32.20
CA ALA A 48 -18.70 -2.79 -32.97
C ALA A 48 -19.08 -4.23 -33.33
N ALA A 49 -18.11 -5.00 -33.83
CA ALA A 49 -18.30 -6.42 -34.16
C ALA A 49 -18.61 -7.26 -32.93
N ALA A 50 -18.04 -6.92 -31.77
CA ALA A 50 -18.30 -7.57 -30.49
C ALA A 50 -19.60 -7.13 -29.80
N GLY A 51 -20.35 -6.16 -30.38
CA GLY A 51 -21.58 -5.64 -29.79
C GLY A 51 -21.40 -4.87 -28.49
N VAL A 52 -20.22 -4.34 -28.24
CA VAL A 52 -19.91 -3.58 -27.03
C VAL A 52 -20.46 -2.16 -27.17
N SER A 53 -21.43 -1.80 -26.32
CA SER A 53 -22.04 -0.48 -26.32
C SER A 53 -21.53 0.44 -25.22
N CYS A 54 -20.82 -0.09 -24.25
CA CYS A 54 -20.28 0.68 -23.11
C CYS A 54 -18.95 0.11 -22.62
N ILE A 55 -18.02 0.99 -22.27
CA ILE A 55 -16.74 0.62 -21.63
C ILE A 55 -16.67 1.30 -20.26
N ILE A 56 -16.44 0.51 -19.22
CA ILE A 56 -16.24 1.02 -17.86
C ILE A 56 -14.77 0.81 -17.47
N TRP A 57 -14.05 1.91 -17.28
CA TRP A 57 -12.66 1.88 -16.83
C TRP A 57 -12.60 1.68 -15.32
N ALA A 58 -12.35 0.46 -14.87
CA ALA A 58 -12.18 0.11 -13.46
C ALA A 58 -10.70 -0.06 -13.09
N THR A 59 -9.83 0.81 -13.57
CA THR A 59 -8.37 0.72 -13.49
C THR A 59 -7.77 1.34 -12.22
N GLY A 60 -8.61 1.76 -11.26
CA GLY A 60 -8.22 2.43 -10.04
C GLY A 60 -8.06 3.94 -10.20
N TYR A 61 -7.36 4.54 -9.25
CA TYR A 61 -7.17 5.99 -9.18
C TYR A 61 -5.68 6.31 -9.06
N THR A 62 -5.31 7.47 -9.59
CA THR A 62 -4.01 8.08 -9.31
C THR A 62 -4.19 9.29 -8.40
N THR A 63 -3.24 9.51 -7.50
CA THR A 63 -3.29 10.66 -6.60
C THR A 63 -2.74 11.89 -7.31
N ASP A 64 -3.47 13.00 -7.22
CA ASP A 64 -3.07 14.29 -7.77
C ASP A 64 -2.88 15.31 -6.62
N TYR A 65 -1.63 15.72 -6.41
CA TYR A 65 -1.26 16.68 -5.37
C TYR A 65 -1.03 18.11 -5.90
N ARG A 66 -1.28 18.39 -7.18
CA ARG A 66 -0.98 19.70 -7.81
C ARG A 66 -1.70 20.87 -7.17
N TRP A 67 -2.77 20.62 -6.43
CA TRP A 67 -3.50 21.61 -5.65
C TRP A 67 -2.73 22.08 -4.39
N LEU A 68 -1.82 21.26 -3.85
CA LEU A 68 -1.07 21.54 -2.63
C LEU A 68 0.31 22.14 -2.98
N LYS A 69 0.43 23.46 -2.75
CA LYS A 69 1.63 24.23 -3.12
C LYS A 69 2.58 24.36 -1.92
N VAL A 70 3.19 23.25 -1.54
CA VAL A 70 4.20 23.15 -0.47
C VAL A 70 5.42 22.37 -0.96
N ASN A 71 6.58 22.58 -0.34
CA ASN A 71 7.83 21.91 -0.73
C ASN A 71 7.94 20.51 -0.09
N ALA A 72 6.89 19.70 -0.25
CA ALA A 72 6.78 18.36 0.31
C ALA A 72 6.76 17.25 -0.75
N PHE A 73 7.10 17.57 -1.99
CA PHE A 73 7.02 16.65 -3.13
C PHE A 73 8.33 16.63 -3.90
N ASN A 74 8.67 15.46 -4.45
CA ASN A 74 9.80 15.34 -5.38
C ASN A 74 9.40 15.79 -6.80
N GLU A 75 10.36 15.71 -7.76
CA GLU A 75 10.15 16.06 -9.16
C GLU A 75 9.03 15.26 -9.84
N GLN A 76 8.78 14.02 -9.38
CA GLN A 76 7.70 13.15 -9.86
C GLN A 76 6.37 13.39 -9.13
N GLN A 77 6.24 14.50 -8.37
CA GLN A 77 5.06 14.84 -7.57
C GLN A 77 4.68 13.76 -6.53
N ARG A 78 5.67 13.03 -6.03
CA ARG A 78 5.46 12.06 -4.94
C ARG A 78 5.78 12.72 -3.60
N PRO A 79 4.95 12.48 -2.56
CA PRO A 79 5.21 13.00 -1.22
C PRO A 79 6.58 12.57 -0.69
N GLN A 80 7.35 13.53 -0.18
CA GLN A 80 8.60 13.27 0.53
C GLN A 80 8.33 13.22 2.02
N HIS A 81 8.50 12.04 2.61
CA HIS A 81 8.18 11.83 4.01
C HIS A 81 8.94 10.66 4.64
N HIS A 82 9.04 10.67 5.97
CA HIS A 82 9.39 9.51 6.77
C HIS A 82 8.20 9.15 7.67
N ARG A 83 7.56 7.99 7.43
CA ARG A 83 6.36 7.53 8.15
C ARG A 83 5.26 8.59 8.24
N GLY A 84 5.03 9.34 7.17
CA GLY A 84 4.00 10.37 7.12
C GLY A 84 4.42 11.76 7.61
N VAL A 85 5.56 11.90 8.26
CA VAL A 85 6.13 13.21 8.60
C VAL A 85 6.87 13.74 7.38
N SER A 86 6.42 14.86 6.82
CA SER A 86 7.00 15.48 5.64
C SER A 86 8.36 16.14 5.93
N SER A 87 9.13 16.35 4.88
CA SER A 87 10.29 17.25 4.89
C SER A 87 9.90 18.72 5.09
N GLU A 88 8.67 19.09 4.72
CA GLU A 88 8.13 20.43 4.94
C GLU A 88 7.53 20.53 6.35
N PRO A 89 7.99 21.46 7.21
CA PRO A 89 7.49 21.60 8.57
C PRO A 89 5.97 21.85 8.63
N GLY A 90 5.28 21.10 9.49
CA GLY A 90 3.83 21.24 9.67
C GLY A 90 2.98 20.50 8.65
N VAL A 91 3.58 19.82 7.68
CA VAL A 91 2.89 18.99 6.70
C VAL A 91 3.04 17.51 7.08
N TYR A 92 1.92 16.80 7.08
CA TYR A 92 1.85 15.39 7.43
C TYR A 92 0.99 14.63 6.43
N PHE A 93 1.37 13.39 6.14
CA PHE A 93 0.63 12.50 5.27
C PHE A 93 0.10 11.30 6.05
N LEU A 94 -1.19 11.02 5.90
CA LEU A 94 -1.85 9.87 6.49
C LEU A 94 -2.61 9.10 5.41
N GLY A 95 -2.65 7.77 5.54
CA GLY A 95 -3.38 6.92 4.62
C GLY A 95 -2.66 6.63 3.30
N LEU A 96 -1.39 7.00 3.15
CA LEU A 96 -0.61 6.63 1.97
C LEU A 96 -0.32 5.12 1.93
N PRO A 97 -0.24 4.52 0.73
CA PRO A 97 0.17 3.13 0.58
C PRO A 97 1.53 2.86 1.23
N TRP A 98 1.61 1.82 2.04
CA TRP A 98 2.84 1.40 2.69
C TRP A 98 3.53 2.48 3.55
N LEU A 99 2.78 3.39 4.14
CA LEU A 99 3.32 4.45 4.98
C LEU A 99 4.20 3.87 6.10
N SER A 100 3.73 2.85 6.81
CA SER A 100 4.53 2.00 7.72
C SER A 100 4.24 0.51 7.55
N ARG A 101 3.12 0.15 6.93
CA ARG A 101 2.64 -1.22 6.74
C ARG A 101 1.60 -1.32 5.63
N ARG A 102 1.29 -2.54 5.21
CA ARG A 102 0.24 -2.79 4.20
C ARG A 102 -1.13 -2.20 4.62
N GLY A 103 -1.43 -2.20 5.91
CA GLY A 103 -2.71 -1.69 6.44
C GLY A 103 -2.84 -0.18 6.46
N SER A 104 -1.79 0.60 6.17
CA SER A 104 -1.77 2.06 6.30
C SER A 104 -2.87 2.79 5.52
N THR A 105 -3.33 2.24 4.39
CA THR A 105 -4.41 2.80 3.56
C THR A 105 -5.81 2.39 4.00
N PHE A 106 -5.93 1.43 4.91
CA PHE A 106 -7.22 0.88 5.30
C PHE A 106 -7.69 1.45 6.64
N ILE A 107 -9.01 1.63 6.79
CA ILE A 107 -9.61 2.14 8.03
C ILE A 107 -9.17 1.31 9.26
N TRP A 108 -9.08 0.00 9.12
CA TRP A 108 -8.66 -0.89 10.19
C TRP A 108 -7.16 -0.81 10.54
N GLY A 109 -6.32 -0.23 9.69
CA GLY A 109 -4.87 -0.18 9.87
C GLY A 109 -4.26 1.22 10.02
N VAL A 110 -4.96 2.26 9.57
CA VAL A 110 -4.48 3.65 9.55
C VAL A 110 -4.18 4.22 10.94
N TRP A 111 -4.83 3.73 11.98
CA TRP A 111 -4.72 4.24 13.34
C TRP A 111 -3.29 4.14 13.91
N HIS A 112 -2.49 3.16 13.48
CA HIS A 112 -1.10 3.04 13.89
C HIS A 112 -0.25 4.23 13.41
N ASP A 113 -0.47 4.64 12.16
CA ASP A 113 0.23 5.78 11.57
C ASP A 113 -0.32 7.09 12.14
N ALA A 114 -1.64 7.16 12.36
CA ALA A 114 -2.28 8.32 12.98
C ALA A 114 -1.73 8.57 14.38
N LYS A 115 -1.55 7.53 15.20
CA LYS A 115 -0.94 7.66 16.53
C LYS A 115 0.48 8.21 16.45
N TYR A 116 1.31 7.63 15.58
CA TYR A 116 2.68 8.10 15.40
C TYR A 116 2.74 9.56 14.96
N ILE A 117 1.92 9.96 13.98
CA ILE A 117 1.86 11.34 13.49
C ILE A 117 1.38 12.29 14.60
N ALA A 118 0.37 11.90 15.38
CA ALA A 118 -0.12 12.70 16.51
C ALA A 118 0.97 12.94 17.56
N ASP A 119 1.75 11.90 17.89
CA ASP A 119 2.90 12.01 18.80
C ASP A 119 3.97 12.98 18.23
N GLN A 120 4.27 12.92 16.93
CA GLN A 120 5.21 13.83 16.27
C GLN A 120 4.70 15.28 16.28
N ILE A 121 3.41 15.50 16.05
CA ILE A 121 2.81 16.84 16.13
C ILE A 121 2.93 17.40 17.57
N ALA A 122 2.66 16.57 18.58
CA ALA A 122 2.77 16.99 19.98
C ALA A 122 4.21 17.38 20.34
N ILE A 123 5.19 16.58 19.92
CA ILE A 123 6.62 16.86 20.12
C ILE A 123 7.01 18.17 19.45
N GLN A 124 6.68 18.37 18.18
CA GLN A 124 6.99 19.60 17.45
C GLN A 124 6.37 20.85 18.13
N ARG A 125 5.13 20.73 18.59
CA ARG A 125 4.48 21.83 19.34
C ARG A 125 5.19 22.17 20.63
N GLN A 126 5.73 21.18 21.33
CA GLN A 126 6.54 21.43 22.54
C GLN A 126 7.83 22.18 22.20
N TYR A 127 8.55 21.76 21.16
CA TYR A 127 9.76 22.44 20.71
C TYR A 127 9.50 23.89 20.29
N GLN A 128 8.42 24.16 19.58
CA GLN A 128 8.05 25.51 19.15
C GLN A 128 7.68 26.44 20.33
N ARG A 129 7.21 25.87 21.45
CA ARG A 129 6.88 26.62 22.67
C ARG A 129 8.05 26.76 23.62
N TYR A 130 9.12 26.01 23.37
CA TYR A 130 10.32 26.09 24.20
C TYR A 130 11.01 27.43 23.97
N GLN A 131 10.92 28.31 24.96
CA GLN A 131 11.74 29.52 25.06
C GLN A 131 12.89 29.17 26.02
N PRO A 132 14.16 29.15 25.56
CA PRO A 132 15.26 29.00 26.48
C PRO A 132 15.21 30.21 27.46
N SER A 133 15.12 29.91 28.75
CA SER A 133 15.35 30.90 29.79
C SER A 133 16.80 31.37 29.70
N CYS A 134 17.02 32.60 29.27
CA CYS A 134 18.30 33.29 29.35
C CYS A 134 18.70 33.51 30.80
#